data_13e80d7bdcf96d3ca152e5d4504f9b4c
#
_entry.id   13e80d7bdcf96d3ca152e5d4504f9b4c
#
_cell.length_a   1.000
_cell.length_b   1.000
_cell.length_c   1.000
_cell.angle_alpha   90.00
_cell.angle_beta   90.00
_cell.angle_gamma   90.00
#
_symmetry.space_group_name_H-M   'P 1'
#
loop_
_entity.id
_entity.type
_entity.pdbx_description
1 polymer ?
#
loop_
_entity_poly.entity_id
_entity_poly.type
_entity_poly.pdbx_seq_one_letter_code
_entity_poly.pdbx_strand_id
1 'polypeptide(L)'
;MVRVLIVEDQKIMQRYFEYILLQDPEFRHVDTVADAEEAVKICTYSAIDIVLMDVQTFHNHDGLKAGKAIKEACPYTKILIVTSLIDPKVLERAKSGCADSLWYKDHGEEEIRDVIWRTVKGEHVFPD
;
A
#
# COMPACT_ATOMS: atom_id res chain seq x y z
N MET A 1 -16.47 5.78 -4.43
CA MET A 1 -15.99 4.77 -3.47
C MET A 1 -14.54 4.40 -3.79
N VAL A 2 -13.70 4.36 -2.78
CA VAL A 2 -12.27 4.08 -2.95
C VAL A 2 -12.02 2.57 -2.81
N ARG A 3 -11.53 1.94 -3.86
CA ARG A 3 -11.27 0.49 -3.91
C ARG A 3 -9.85 0.21 -3.44
N VAL A 4 -9.73 -0.54 -2.36
CA VAL A 4 -8.46 -0.75 -1.64
C VAL A 4 -8.06 -2.23 -1.69
N LEU A 5 -6.80 -2.47 -2.07
CA LEU A 5 -6.17 -3.78 -2.00
C LEU A 5 -5.12 -3.75 -0.89
N ILE A 6 -5.14 -4.76 -0.01
CA ILE A 6 -4.17 -4.89 1.08
C ILE A 6 -3.18 -6.00 0.72
N VAL A 7 -1.89 -5.70 0.81
CA VAL A 7 -0.81 -6.66 0.59
C VAL A 7 0.04 -6.72 1.85
N GLU A 8 -0.16 -7.76 2.64
CA GLU A 8 0.43 -7.92 3.96
C GLU A 8 0.45 -9.40 4.34
N ASP A 9 1.59 -9.93 4.78
CA ASP A 9 1.69 -11.34 5.14
C ASP A 9 1.41 -11.64 6.62
N GLN A 10 1.44 -10.63 7.49
CA GLN A 10 1.15 -10.80 8.92
C GLN A 10 -0.34 -10.64 9.18
N LYS A 11 -0.97 -11.68 9.72
CA LYS A 11 -2.42 -11.69 9.93
C LYS A 11 -2.91 -10.57 10.84
N ILE A 12 -2.17 -10.24 11.88
CA ILE A 12 -2.59 -9.17 12.79
C ILE A 12 -2.63 -7.82 12.09
N MET A 13 -1.67 -7.57 11.19
CA MET A 13 -1.65 -6.33 10.40
C MET A 13 -2.73 -6.33 9.33
N GLN A 14 -3.02 -7.48 8.71
CA GLN A 14 -4.14 -7.61 7.79
C GLN A 14 -5.44 -7.17 8.46
N ARG A 15 -5.70 -7.71 9.65
CA ARG A 15 -6.92 -7.38 10.41
C ARG A 15 -6.98 -5.92 10.82
N TYR A 16 -5.84 -5.34 11.19
CA TYR A 16 -5.78 -3.93 11.54
C TYR A 16 -6.18 -3.05 10.34
N PHE A 17 -5.60 -3.29 9.18
CA PHE A 17 -5.94 -2.53 7.97
C PHE A 17 -7.39 -2.75 7.56
N GLU A 18 -7.87 -3.97 7.61
CA GLU A 18 -9.27 -4.29 7.30
C GLU A 18 -10.23 -3.55 8.25
N TYR A 19 -9.88 -3.51 9.53
CA TYR A 19 -10.66 -2.76 10.52
C TYR A 19 -10.71 -1.28 10.19
N ILE A 20 -9.57 -0.68 9.85
CA ILE A 20 -9.51 0.73 9.47
C ILE A 20 -10.41 1.02 8.26
N LEU A 21 -10.39 0.15 7.25
CA LEU A 21 -11.23 0.34 6.07
C LEU A 21 -12.71 0.23 6.40
N LEU A 22 -13.09 -0.63 7.33
CA LEU A 22 -14.49 -0.80 7.75
C LEU A 22 -15.05 0.45 8.46
N GLN A 23 -14.19 1.30 9.01
CA GLN A 23 -14.63 2.50 9.73
C GLN A 23 -15.09 3.62 8.78
N ASP A 24 -14.83 3.51 7.50
CA ASP A 24 -15.19 4.54 6.54
C ASP A 24 -15.99 3.91 5.39
N PRO A 25 -17.28 4.30 5.24
CA PRO A 25 -18.14 3.70 4.21
C PRO A 25 -17.70 4.04 2.77
N GLU A 26 -16.82 5.02 2.59
CA GLU A 26 -16.27 5.35 1.27
C GLU A 26 -15.18 4.38 0.82
N PHE A 27 -14.62 3.58 1.72
CA PHE A 27 -13.66 2.54 1.37
C PHE A 27 -14.36 1.25 1.00
N ARG A 28 -13.91 0.62 -0.07
CA ARG A 28 -14.28 -0.74 -0.41
C ARG A 28 -13.04 -1.61 -0.33
N HIS A 29 -13.03 -2.53 0.62
CA HIS A 29 -11.99 -3.55 0.73
C HIS A 29 -12.21 -4.59 -0.37
N VAL A 30 -11.32 -4.61 -1.37
CA VAL A 30 -11.45 -5.51 -2.51
C VAL A 30 -10.91 -6.89 -2.17
N ASP A 31 -9.70 -6.95 -1.62
CA ASP A 31 -9.07 -8.21 -1.21
C ASP A 31 -7.89 -7.94 -0.28
N THR A 32 -7.44 -8.99 0.40
CA THR A 32 -6.20 -9.00 1.19
C THR A 32 -5.38 -10.19 0.71
N VAL A 33 -4.16 -9.92 0.27
CA VAL A 33 -3.23 -10.96 -0.17
C VAL A 33 -1.94 -10.88 0.62
N ALA A 34 -1.28 -12.01 0.79
CA ALA A 34 -0.02 -12.09 1.54
C ALA A 34 1.21 -11.89 0.64
N ASP A 35 1.05 -12.03 -0.66
CA ASP A 35 2.12 -12.06 -1.64
C ASP A 35 2.01 -10.89 -2.61
N ALA A 36 3.09 -10.11 -2.72
CA ALA A 36 3.13 -8.94 -3.59
C ALA A 36 2.89 -9.29 -5.06
N GLU A 37 3.33 -10.46 -5.51
CA GLU A 37 3.12 -10.87 -6.91
C GLU A 37 1.65 -11.14 -7.23
N GLU A 38 0.87 -11.60 -6.25
CA GLU A 38 -0.59 -11.74 -6.42
C GLU A 38 -1.26 -10.38 -6.61
N ALA A 39 -0.74 -9.35 -5.95
CA ALA A 39 -1.27 -8.00 -6.09
C ALA A 39 -1.15 -7.49 -7.53
N VAL A 40 -0.03 -7.81 -8.20
CA VAL A 40 0.17 -7.42 -9.59
C VAL A 40 -0.93 -8.03 -10.47
N LYS A 41 -1.24 -9.30 -10.26
CA LYS A 41 -2.30 -9.98 -11.01
C LYS A 41 -3.67 -9.35 -10.78
N ILE A 42 -4.00 -9.08 -9.53
CA ILE A 42 -5.30 -8.48 -9.18
C ILE A 42 -5.45 -7.12 -9.85
N CYS A 43 -4.41 -6.29 -9.82
CA CYS A 43 -4.46 -4.95 -10.40
C CYS A 43 -4.60 -4.97 -11.93
N THR A 44 -4.23 -6.07 -12.60
CA THR A 44 -4.37 -6.16 -14.07
C THR A 44 -5.80 -6.39 -14.53
N TYR A 45 -6.66 -6.98 -13.68
CA TYR A 45 -8.04 -7.25 -14.10
C TYR A 45 -9.11 -6.75 -13.11
N SER A 46 -8.73 -6.09 -12.05
CA SER A 46 -9.66 -5.44 -11.12
C SER A 46 -9.28 -3.97 -10.99
N ALA A 47 -10.28 -3.11 -10.95
CA ALA A 47 -10.04 -1.69 -10.71
C ALA A 47 -9.64 -1.48 -9.26
N ILE A 48 -8.42 -1.02 -9.00
CA ILE A 48 -7.91 -0.72 -7.68
C ILE A 48 -7.47 0.75 -7.65
N ASP A 49 -7.98 1.51 -6.70
CA ASP A 49 -7.61 2.92 -6.55
C ASP A 49 -6.32 3.08 -5.77
N ILE A 50 -6.14 2.28 -4.71
CA ILE A 50 -4.95 2.34 -3.88
C ILE A 50 -4.59 0.96 -3.35
N VAL A 51 -3.29 0.67 -3.34
CA VAL A 51 -2.73 -0.56 -2.77
C VAL A 51 -1.97 -0.18 -1.50
N LEU A 52 -2.31 -0.82 -0.38
CA LEU A 52 -1.50 -0.76 0.85
C LEU A 52 -0.47 -1.89 0.71
N MET A 53 0.77 -1.54 0.42
CA MET A 53 1.80 -2.48 0.03
C MET A 53 2.92 -2.59 1.07
N ASP A 54 3.06 -3.77 1.68
CA ASP A 54 4.22 -4.07 2.52
C ASP A 54 5.46 -4.25 1.62
N VAL A 55 6.63 -3.95 2.17
CA VAL A 55 7.91 -4.09 1.44
C VAL A 55 8.32 -5.55 1.35
N GLN A 56 8.26 -6.28 2.47
CA GLN A 56 8.59 -7.70 2.50
C GLN A 56 7.32 -8.52 2.62
N THR A 57 7.02 -9.30 1.60
CA THR A 57 5.81 -10.08 1.55
C THR A 57 6.11 -11.58 1.49
N PHE A 58 5.06 -12.40 1.48
CA PHE A 58 5.17 -13.85 1.48
C PHE A 58 6.06 -14.34 0.31
N HIS A 59 6.76 -15.44 0.49
CA HIS A 59 7.76 -15.98 -0.44
C HIS A 59 8.94 -15.02 -0.66
N ASN A 60 9.19 -14.11 0.29
CA ASN A 60 10.27 -13.12 0.22
C ASN A 60 10.16 -12.22 -1.02
N HIS A 61 8.95 -12.01 -1.52
CA HIS A 61 8.71 -11.11 -2.65
C HIS A 61 8.76 -9.64 -2.22
N ASP A 62 9.34 -8.82 -3.08
CA ASP A 62 9.60 -7.40 -2.81
C ASP A 62 8.41 -6.55 -3.24
N GLY A 63 7.78 -5.88 -2.26
CA GLY A 63 6.64 -4.99 -2.52
C GLY A 63 7.00 -3.78 -3.37
N LEU A 64 8.22 -3.27 -3.27
CA LEU A 64 8.65 -2.13 -4.11
C LEU A 64 8.77 -2.54 -5.57
N LYS A 65 9.27 -3.75 -5.83
CA LYS A 65 9.35 -4.29 -7.18
C LYS A 65 7.95 -4.54 -7.75
N ALA A 66 7.07 -5.12 -6.95
CA ALA A 66 5.68 -5.35 -7.36
C ALA A 66 4.95 -4.03 -7.62
N GLY A 67 5.17 -3.03 -6.76
CA GLY A 67 4.60 -1.71 -6.93
C GLY A 67 5.01 -1.06 -8.25
N LYS A 68 6.25 -1.24 -8.65
CA LYS A 68 6.74 -0.75 -9.94
C LYS A 68 6.00 -1.43 -11.10
N ALA A 69 5.81 -2.75 -11.02
CA ALA A 69 5.07 -3.48 -12.04
C ALA A 69 3.61 -3.02 -12.12
N ILE A 70 2.98 -2.77 -10.97
CA ILE A 70 1.61 -2.24 -10.92
C ILE A 70 1.54 -0.86 -11.58
N LYS A 71 2.47 0.03 -11.27
CA LYS A 71 2.50 1.38 -11.85
C LYS A 71 2.69 1.36 -13.35
N GLU A 72 3.48 0.44 -13.86
CA GLU A 72 3.69 0.30 -15.31
C GLU A 72 2.42 -0.18 -16.02
N ALA A 73 1.69 -1.11 -15.39
CA ALA A 73 0.44 -1.66 -15.95
C ALA A 73 -0.75 -0.73 -15.70
N CYS A 74 -0.82 -0.09 -14.55
CA CYS A 74 -1.95 0.74 -14.11
C CYS A 74 -1.46 2.04 -13.49
N PRO A 75 -1.05 3.04 -14.31
CA PRO A 75 -0.42 4.26 -13.78
C PRO A 75 -1.28 5.07 -12.81
N TYR A 76 -2.59 4.92 -12.87
CA TYR A 76 -3.52 5.64 -12.01
C TYR A 76 -3.76 4.96 -10.65
N THR A 77 -3.34 3.70 -10.48
CA THR A 77 -3.42 3.03 -9.18
C THR A 77 -2.36 3.60 -8.25
N LYS A 78 -2.78 4.11 -7.09
CA LYS A 78 -1.85 4.66 -6.10
C LYS A 78 -1.21 3.55 -5.31
N ILE A 79 0.07 3.72 -4.96
CA ILE A 79 0.83 2.79 -4.13
C ILE A 79 1.20 3.49 -2.83
N LEU A 80 0.63 3.02 -1.73
CA LEU A 80 1.01 3.46 -0.39
C LEU A 80 1.84 2.33 0.24
N ILE A 81 3.13 2.58 0.40
CA ILE A 81 4.01 1.62 1.06
C ILE A 81 3.76 1.69 2.56
N VAL A 82 3.51 0.53 3.17
CA VAL A 82 3.32 0.41 4.62
C VAL A 82 4.40 -0.54 5.14
N THR A 83 5.26 -0.06 6.03
CA THR A 83 6.42 -0.83 6.46
C THR A 83 6.81 -0.50 7.89
N SER A 84 7.37 -1.51 8.60
CA SER A 84 8.01 -1.29 9.89
C SER A 84 9.50 -0.97 9.76
N LEU A 85 10.04 -1.05 8.54
CA LEU A 85 11.47 -0.80 8.28
C LEU A 85 11.76 0.70 8.21
N ILE A 86 12.37 1.23 9.26
CA ILE A 86 12.84 2.62 9.29
C ILE A 86 14.27 2.63 8.73
N ASP A 87 14.37 2.58 7.42
CA ASP A 87 15.63 2.49 6.69
C ASP A 87 15.65 3.56 5.59
N PRO A 88 16.61 4.51 5.66
CA PRO A 88 16.70 5.56 4.65
C PRO A 88 16.81 5.04 3.22
N LYS A 89 17.42 3.87 3.04
CA LYS A 89 17.56 3.26 1.71
C LYS A 89 16.21 2.78 1.16
N VAL A 90 15.38 2.21 2.04
CA VAL A 90 14.03 1.77 1.66
C VAL A 90 13.17 2.99 1.32
N LEU A 91 13.25 4.03 2.15
CA LEU A 91 12.51 5.28 1.91
C LEU A 91 12.91 5.88 0.56
N GLU A 92 14.21 5.95 0.27
CA GLU A 92 14.71 6.50 -0.99
C GLU A 92 14.26 5.67 -2.19
N ARG A 93 14.32 4.35 -2.12
CA ARG A 93 13.82 3.46 -3.17
C ARG A 93 12.34 3.69 -3.43
N ALA A 94 11.57 3.85 -2.35
CA ALA A 94 10.12 4.09 -2.47
C ALA A 94 9.85 5.43 -3.14
N LYS A 95 10.50 6.50 -2.68
CA LYS A 95 10.29 7.87 -3.23
C LYS A 95 10.71 7.99 -4.69
N SER A 96 11.83 7.39 -5.06
CA SER A 96 12.34 7.46 -6.43
C SER A 96 11.70 6.43 -7.36
N GLY A 97 10.93 5.48 -6.81
CA GLY A 97 10.32 4.39 -7.54
C GLY A 97 8.82 4.50 -7.65
N CYS A 98 8.12 3.46 -7.17
CA CYS A 98 6.69 3.30 -7.37
C CYS A 98 5.79 4.02 -6.38
N ALA A 99 6.32 4.41 -5.20
CA ALA A 99 5.46 4.84 -4.10
C ALA A 99 4.89 6.24 -4.30
N ASP A 100 3.60 6.37 -4.15
CA ASP A 100 2.95 7.68 -4.06
C ASP A 100 3.11 8.23 -2.65
N SER A 101 3.10 7.33 -1.64
CA SER A 101 3.29 7.68 -0.23
C SER A 101 3.92 6.52 0.51
N LEU A 102 4.42 6.77 1.73
CA LEU A 102 4.95 5.75 2.62
C LEU A 102 4.54 6.05 4.06
N TRP A 103 4.09 5.02 4.77
CA TRP A 103 3.68 5.12 6.16
C TRP A 103 4.39 4.04 6.99
N TYR A 104 4.96 4.46 8.15
CA TYR A 104 5.60 3.54 9.08
C TYR A 104 4.58 2.94 10.04
N LYS A 105 4.52 1.61 10.12
CA LYS A 105 3.53 0.87 10.91
C LYS A 105 3.55 1.21 12.40
N ASP A 106 4.74 1.41 12.97
CA ASP A 106 4.91 1.59 14.41
C ASP A 106 5.21 3.04 14.82
N HIS A 107 5.49 3.90 13.87
CA HIS A 107 5.95 5.26 14.13
C HIS A 107 5.26 6.30 13.25
N GLY A 108 4.09 5.98 12.74
CA GLY A 108 3.33 6.91 11.91
C GLY A 108 2.84 8.10 12.72
N GLU A 109 3.25 9.31 12.36
CA GLU A 109 2.78 10.53 13.00
C GLU A 109 1.33 10.83 12.64
N GLU A 110 0.94 10.52 11.41
CA GLU A 110 -0.44 10.59 10.95
C GLU A 110 -1.11 9.23 11.04
N GLU A 111 -2.42 9.24 11.24
CA GLU A 111 -3.20 8.01 11.16
C GLU A 111 -3.24 7.52 9.72
N ILE A 112 -3.15 6.21 9.54
CA ILE A 112 -3.11 5.63 8.20
C ILE A 112 -4.33 5.99 7.37
N ARG A 113 -5.50 6.10 7.98
CA ARG A 113 -6.72 6.51 7.28
C ARG A 113 -6.54 7.86 6.58
N ASP A 114 -5.93 8.82 7.26
CA ASP A 114 -5.71 10.15 6.69
C ASP A 114 -4.67 10.09 5.58
N VAL A 115 -3.64 9.27 5.74
CA VAL A 115 -2.62 9.08 4.70
C VAL A 115 -3.25 8.46 3.45
N ILE A 116 -4.14 7.47 3.62
CA ILE A 116 -4.86 6.87 2.49
C ILE A 116 -5.64 7.94 1.73
N TRP A 117 -6.42 8.75 2.43
CA TRP A 117 -7.22 9.81 1.80
C TRP A 117 -6.37 10.84 1.08
N ARG A 118 -5.29 11.30 1.72
CA ARG A 118 -4.38 12.27 1.12
C ARG A 118 -3.75 11.70 -0.16
N THR A 119 -3.33 10.44 -0.12
CA THR A 119 -2.71 9.78 -1.26
C THR A 119 -3.70 9.63 -2.41
N VAL A 120 -4.94 9.23 -2.12
CA VAL A 120 -6.00 9.11 -3.13
C VAL A 120 -6.28 10.46 -3.80
N LYS A 121 -6.19 11.54 -3.05
CA LYS A 121 -6.39 12.91 -3.57
C LYS A 121 -5.20 13.43 -4.39
N GLY A 122 -4.12 12.68 -4.47
CA GLY A 122 -2.96 13.04 -5.25
C GLY A 122 -1.78 13.62 -4.47
N GLU A 123 -1.86 13.66 -3.15
CA GLU A 123 -0.74 14.10 -2.32
C GLU A 123 0.27 12.97 -2.16
N HIS A 124 1.52 13.37 -1.94
CA HIS A 124 2.61 12.43 -1.66
C HIS A 124 3.05 12.64 -0.21
N VAL A 125 2.72 11.66 0.63
CA VAL A 125 2.98 11.74 2.07
C VAL A 125 4.16 10.82 2.40
N PHE A 126 5.29 11.42 2.74
CA PHE A 126 6.49 10.67 3.13
C PHE A 126 7.00 11.16 4.48
N PRO A 127 7.55 10.25 5.31
CA PRO A 127 8.19 10.66 6.57
C PRO A 127 9.41 11.55 6.29
N ASP A 128 9.68 12.44 7.23
CA ASP A 128 10.85 13.34 7.15
C ASP A 128 12.16 12.60 7.44
#